data_77e923bd6a03e1d25877e5ac9cd92417
#
_entry.id   77e923bd6a03e1d25877e5ac9cd92417
#
_cell.length_a   1.000
_cell.length_b   1.000
_cell.length_c   1.000
_cell.angle_alpha   90.00
_cell.angle_beta   90.00
_cell.angle_gamma   90.00
#
_symmetry.space_group_name_H-M   'P 1'
#
loop_
_entity.id
_entity.type
_entity.pdbx_description
1 polymer ?
#
loop_
_entity_poly.entity_id
_entity_poly.type
_entity_poly.pdbx_seq_one_letter_code
_entity_poly.pdbx_strand_id
1 'polypeptide(L)'
;MKHWDDIYQNNKSEVLSWFQTSSTISLALIKKYLKNRNNYIIDVGSGSSHLPFELSREGYKNIFVSDISAYALKRSRSQFVRTPKGFSWHQLDVTKPFHLKKFSLWHDRAVFHFLREEREQLQYKNNLLNNIEKTGIAVISTFSIDGPIKCSGLEVVRYNEGKILQVFGKELALIEKINEMHF
;
A
#
# COMPACT_ATOMS: atom_id res chain seq x y z
N MET A 1 4.00 -10.27 11.78
CA MET A 1 2.57 -10.40 12.14
C MET A 1 2.28 -9.89 13.54
N LYS A 2 2.77 -10.55 14.60
CA LYS A 2 2.47 -10.17 16.01
C LYS A 2 2.66 -8.68 16.30
N HIS A 3 3.78 -8.07 15.87
CA HIS A 3 4.07 -6.65 16.08
C HIS A 3 2.95 -5.71 15.57
N TRP A 4 2.47 -5.93 14.35
CA TRP A 4 1.42 -5.12 13.76
C TRP A 4 0.05 -5.37 14.41
N ASP A 5 -0.24 -6.64 14.75
CA ASP A 5 -1.45 -6.96 15.50
C ASP A 5 -1.48 -6.25 16.85
N ASP A 6 -0.36 -6.28 17.59
CA ASP A 6 -0.23 -5.59 18.89
C ASP A 6 -0.43 -4.07 18.74
N ILE A 7 0.15 -3.45 17.70
CA ILE A 7 -0.02 -2.02 17.42
C ILE A 7 -1.49 -1.69 17.15
N TYR A 8 -2.14 -2.40 16.22
CA TYR A 8 -3.52 -2.11 15.87
C TYR A 8 -4.53 -2.54 16.94
N GLN A 9 -4.19 -3.48 17.81
CA GLN A 9 -5.04 -3.86 18.93
C GLN A 9 -5.02 -2.83 20.05
N ASN A 10 -3.85 -2.26 20.36
CA ASN A 10 -3.64 -1.46 21.56
C ASN A 10 -3.68 0.06 21.33
N ASN A 11 -3.61 0.54 20.09
CA ASN A 11 -3.59 1.97 19.77
C ASN A 11 -4.78 2.36 18.91
N LYS A 12 -5.33 3.55 19.12
CA LYS A 12 -6.28 4.16 18.19
C LYS A 12 -5.56 4.54 16.89
N SER A 13 -6.28 4.56 15.77
CA SER A 13 -5.67 4.89 14.46
C SER A 13 -5.06 6.29 14.44
N GLU A 14 -5.71 7.25 15.08
CA GLU A 14 -5.34 8.68 15.07
C GLU A 14 -4.02 8.97 15.80
N VAL A 15 -3.53 8.06 16.66
CA VAL A 15 -2.24 8.23 17.36
C VAL A 15 -1.08 7.53 16.64
N LEU A 16 -1.34 6.85 15.54
CA LEU A 16 -0.32 6.18 14.77
C LEU A 16 0.46 7.19 13.91
N SER A 17 1.78 7.14 13.93
CA SER A 17 2.65 8.12 13.26
C SER A 17 2.46 8.21 11.74
N TRP A 18 1.83 7.23 11.11
CA TRP A 18 1.50 7.21 9.67
C TRP A 18 0.04 7.54 9.37
N PHE A 19 -0.73 7.87 10.42
CA PHE A 19 -2.15 8.21 10.24
C PHE A 19 -2.29 9.48 9.39
N GLN A 20 -3.23 9.45 8.46
CA GLN A 20 -3.64 10.60 7.67
C GLN A 20 -5.17 10.69 7.73
N THR A 21 -5.70 11.88 7.93
CA THR A 21 -7.15 12.15 7.87
C THR A 21 -7.71 11.99 6.46
N SER A 22 -6.85 12.15 5.44
CA SER A 22 -7.16 11.93 4.03
C SER A 22 -5.91 11.44 3.29
N SER A 23 -6.09 10.50 2.37
CA SER A 23 -5.04 9.93 1.52
C SER A 23 -4.81 10.78 0.26
N THR A 24 -4.66 12.09 0.42
CA THR A 24 -4.74 13.10 -0.65
C THR A 24 -3.84 12.78 -1.84
N ILE A 25 -2.55 12.50 -1.62
CA ILE A 25 -1.59 12.22 -2.70
C ILE A 25 -1.89 10.88 -3.35
N SER A 26 -2.10 9.82 -2.55
CA SER A 26 -2.46 8.50 -3.08
C SER A 26 -3.72 8.57 -3.94
N LEU A 27 -4.76 9.21 -3.43
CA LEU A 27 -6.02 9.38 -4.16
C LEU A 27 -5.85 10.17 -5.45
N ALA A 28 -5.07 11.26 -5.42
CA ALA A 28 -4.78 12.09 -6.60
C ALA A 28 -4.04 11.30 -7.68
N LEU A 29 -3.01 10.52 -7.31
CA LEU A 29 -2.27 9.66 -8.23
C LEU A 29 -3.16 8.58 -8.84
N ILE A 30 -3.96 7.90 -8.01
CA ILE A 30 -4.89 6.88 -8.48
C ILE A 30 -5.88 7.48 -9.48
N LYS A 31 -6.47 8.63 -9.17
CA LYS A 31 -7.39 9.36 -10.08
C LYS A 31 -6.71 9.83 -11.37
N LYS A 32 -5.44 10.22 -11.29
CA LYS A 32 -4.64 10.66 -12.45
C LYS A 32 -4.44 9.53 -13.44
N TYR A 33 -4.01 8.37 -12.97
CA TYR A 33 -3.59 7.26 -13.82
C TYR A 33 -4.67 6.21 -14.07
N LEU A 34 -5.69 6.09 -13.21
CA LEU A 34 -6.73 5.09 -13.33
C LEU A 34 -8.11 5.73 -13.55
N LYS A 35 -8.44 6.01 -14.83
CA LYS A 35 -9.68 6.70 -15.19
C LYS A 35 -10.92 5.79 -15.15
N ASN A 36 -10.76 4.50 -15.47
CA ASN A 36 -11.86 3.56 -15.44
C ASN A 36 -12.14 3.07 -14.01
N ARG A 37 -13.30 3.41 -13.47
CA ARG A 37 -13.72 3.06 -12.10
C ARG A 37 -14.04 1.57 -11.90
N ASN A 38 -14.11 0.79 -12.98
CA ASN A 38 -14.30 -0.66 -12.92
C ASN A 38 -12.97 -1.45 -12.85
N ASN A 39 -11.83 -0.78 -12.99
CA ASN A 39 -10.53 -1.40 -12.87
C ASN A 39 -10.30 -1.96 -11.45
N TYR A 40 -9.45 -3.00 -11.37
CA TYR A 40 -9.08 -3.62 -10.11
C TYR A 40 -7.89 -2.91 -9.49
N ILE A 41 -8.04 -2.54 -8.22
CA ILE A 41 -6.99 -1.93 -7.39
C ILE A 41 -6.65 -2.88 -6.25
N ILE A 42 -5.38 -3.06 -5.96
CA ILE A 42 -4.91 -3.65 -4.71
C ILE A 42 -4.26 -2.56 -3.85
N ASP A 43 -4.67 -2.47 -2.59
CA ASP A 43 -4.07 -1.62 -1.56
C ASP A 43 -3.32 -2.51 -0.56
N VAL A 44 -2.01 -2.51 -0.66
CA VAL A 44 -1.10 -3.40 0.07
C VAL A 44 -0.67 -2.74 1.36
N GLY A 45 -0.81 -3.47 2.49
CA GLY A 45 -0.52 -2.92 3.80
C GLY A 45 -1.38 -1.70 4.12
N SER A 46 -2.64 -1.79 3.75
CA SER A 46 -3.61 -0.69 3.87
C SER A 46 -3.77 -0.19 5.31
N GLY A 47 -3.46 -1.02 6.29
CA GLY A 47 -3.64 -0.65 7.69
C GLY A 47 -5.09 -0.32 7.99
N SER A 48 -5.27 0.77 8.74
CA SER A 48 -6.57 1.41 8.98
C SER A 48 -6.77 2.68 8.14
N SER A 49 -6.11 2.78 6.98
CA SER A 49 -6.17 3.92 6.06
C SER A 49 -7.60 4.24 5.62
N HIS A 50 -7.85 5.52 5.35
CA HIS A 50 -9.10 5.98 4.76
C HIS A 50 -9.16 5.77 3.23
N LEU A 51 -8.07 5.40 2.58
CA LEU A 51 -7.99 5.28 1.13
C LEU A 51 -9.08 4.36 0.51
N PRO A 52 -9.35 3.15 1.05
CA PRO A 52 -10.42 2.31 0.50
C PRO A 52 -11.80 3.00 0.55
N PHE A 53 -12.08 3.71 1.64
CA PHE A 53 -13.33 4.46 1.81
C PHE A 53 -13.41 5.64 0.83
N GLU A 54 -12.33 6.41 0.68
CA GLU A 54 -12.24 7.53 -0.27
C GLU A 54 -12.39 7.05 -1.72
N LEU A 55 -11.75 5.93 -2.09
CA LEU A 55 -11.90 5.32 -3.41
C LEU A 55 -13.35 4.89 -3.69
N SER A 56 -14.04 4.35 -2.67
CA SER A 56 -15.47 4.03 -2.77
C SER A 56 -16.31 5.26 -3.09
N ARG A 57 -16.07 6.38 -2.40
CA ARG A 57 -16.75 7.67 -2.66
C ARG A 57 -16.47 8.25 -4.03
N GLU A 58 -15.27 8.01 -4.58
CA GLU A 58 -14.88 8.38 -5.93
C GLU A 58 -15.44 7.43 -7.01
N GLY A 59 -16.22 6.42 -6.61
CA GLY A 59 -16.90 5.50 -7.50
C GLY A 59 -16.08 4.31 -8.00
N TYR A 60 -14.89 4.06 -7.44
CA TYR A 60 -14.13 2.83 -7.73
C TYR A 60 -14.86 1.62 -7.17
N LYS A 61 -14.97 0.56 -7.98
CA LYS A 61 -15.86 -0.57 -7.67
C LYS A 61 -15.14 -1.82 -7.22
N ASN A 62 -13.87 -1.99 -7.55
CA ASN A 62 -13.16 -3.24 -7.33
C ASN A 62 -11.86 -2.98 -6.56
N ILE A 63 -11.95 -3.05 -5.24
CA ILE A 63 -10.82 -2.78 -4.32
C ILE A 63 -10.50 -4.03 -3.53
N PHE A 64 -9.25 -4.45 -3.62
CA PHE A 64 -8.68 -5.54 -2.84
C PHE A 64 -7.79 -4.91 -1.75
N VAL A 65 -8.27 -4.92 -0.53
CA VAL A 65 -7.56 -4.37 0.63
C VAL A 65 -6.77 -5.48 1.28
N SER A 66 -5.48 -5.29 1.48
CA SER A 66 -4.64 -6.29 2.14
C SER A 66 -3.77 -5.70 3.23
N ASP A 67 -3.55 -6.47 4.27
CA ASP A 67 -2.63 -6.17 5.36
C ASP A 67 -2.18 -7.48 6.02
N ILE A 68 -1.02 -7.46 6.69
CA ILE A 68 -0.56 -8.59 7.48
C ILE A 68 -1.33 -8.73 8.80
N SER A 69 -1.89 -7.62 9.31
CA SER A 69 -2.68 -7.56 10.54
C SER A 69 -4.17 -7.72 10.29
N ALA A 70 -4.76 -8.76 10.90
CA ALA A 70 -6.20 -8.95 10.89
C ALA A 70 -6.95 -7.81 11.63
N TYR A 71 -6.33 -7.21 12.66
CA TYR A 71 -6.91 -6.07 13.39
C TYR A 71 -6.97 -4.82 12.53
N ALA A 72 -5.91 -4.56 11.74
CA ALA A 72 -5.90 -3.46 10.77
C ALA A 72 -7.04 -3.60 9.77
N LEU A 73 -7.19 -4.78 9.17
CA LEU A 73 -8.27 -5.08 8.20
C LEU A 73 -9.67 -4.93 8.80
N LYS A 74 -9.85 -5.37 10.06
CA LYS A 74 -11.12 -5.17 10.77
C LYS A 74 -11.45 -3.70 10.92
N ARG A 75 -10.47 -2.85 11.29
CA ARG A 75 -10.64 -1.40 11.41
C ARG A 75 -10.93 -0.75 10.06
N SER A 76 -10.16 -1.09 9.02
CA SER A 76 -10.42 -0.61 7.66
C SER A 76 -11.84 -0.92 7.22
N ARG A 77 -12.30 -2.14 7.42
CA ARG A 77 -13.66 -2.57 7.06
C ARG A 77 -14.74 -1.86 7.87
N SER A 78 -14.49 -1.54 9.15
CA SER A 78 -15.48 -0.86 10.02
C SER A 78 -15.80 0.58 9.62
N GLN A 79 -15.00 1.18 8.71
CA GLN A 79 -15.32 2.50 8.14
C GLN A 79 -16.54 2.47 7.21
N PHE A 80 -16.99 1.28 6.80
CA PHE A 80 -18.15 1.10 5.94
C PHE A 80 -19.37 0.64 6.75
N VAL A 81 -20.46 1.38 6.68
CA VAL A 81 -21.77 0.95 7.22
C VAL A 81 -22.22 -0.34 6.53
N ARG A 82 -21.99 -0.41 5.21
CA ARG A 82 -22.22 -1.59 4.38
C ARG A 82 -21.06 -1.77 3.42
N THR A 83 -20.46 -2.96 3.41
CA THR A 83 -19.38 -3.29 2.47
C THR A 83 -19.85 -3.14 1.03
N PRO A 84 -19.18 -2.29 0.20
CA PRO A 84 -19.55 -2.17 -1.20
C PRO A 84 -19.29 -3.48 -1.96
N LYS A 85 -20.14 -3.79 -2.94
CA LYS A 85 -19.92 -4.94 -3.82
C LYS A 85 -18.58 -4.76 -4.57
N GLY A 86 -17.73 -5.77 -4.58
CA GLY A 86 -16.41 -5.73 -5.24
C GLY A 86 -15.26 -5.26 -4.33
N PHE A 87 -15.55 -4.91 -3.07
CA PHE A 87 -14.54 -4.70 -2.05
C PHE A 87 -14.29 -5.98 -1.26
N SER A 88 -13.03 -6.30 -1.01
CA SER A 88 -12.64 -7.48 -0.23
C SER A 88 -11.42 -7.18 0.63
N TRP A 89 -11.35 -7.82 1.81
CA TRP A 89 -10.26 -7.66 2.78
C TRP A 89 -9.55 -9.00 2.96
N HIS A 90 -8.23 -8.99 2.83
CA HIS A 90 -7.41 -10.20 2.81
C HIS A 90 -6.18 -10.05 3.69
N GLN A 91 -5.97 -10.98 4.58
CA GLN A 91 -4.73 -11.04 5.35
C GLN A 91 -3.63 -11.63 4.47
N LEU A 92 -2.62 -10.80 4.13
CA LEU A 92 -1.51 -11.18 3.27
C LEU A 92 -0.17 -10.72 3.86
N ASP A 93 0.81 -11.58 3.74
CA ASP A 93 2.22 -11.28 4.00
C ASP A 93 2.94 -11.11 2.66
N VAL A 94 3.36 -9.88 2.37
CA VAL A 94 4.03 -9.55 1.09
C VAL A 94 5.41 -10.20 0.94
N THR A 95 5.97 -10.76 2.02
CA THR A 95 7.23 -11.52 1.99
C THR A 95 7.02 -12.99 1.65
N LYS A 96 5.78 -13.42 1.43
CA LYS A 96 5.40 -14.76 1.01
C LYS A 96 4.84 -14.73 -0.39
N PRO A 97 5.06 -15.79 -1.20
CA PRO A 97 4.46 -15.84 -2.53
C PRO A 97 2.94 -15.93 -2.43
N PHE A 98 2.25 -15.15 -3.25
CA PHE A 98 0.81 -15.28 -3.48
C PHE A 98 0.48 -15.02 -4.95
N HIS A 99 -0.62 -15.57 -5.37
CA HIS A 99 -1.14 -15.39 -6.72
C HIS A 99 -2.62 -15.03 -6.66
N LEU A 100 -2.92 -13.86 -7.22
CA LEU A 100 -4.27 -13.30 -7.27
C LEU A 100 -4.65 -13.01 -8.73
N LYS A 101 -5.79 -12.37 -8.94
CA LYS A 101 -6.11 -11.76 -10.23
C LYS A 101 -5.11 -10.66 -10.61
N LYS A 102 -5.09 -10.25 -11.86
CA LYS A 102 -4.35 -9.08 -12.29
C LYS A 102 -5.04 -7.79 -11.86
N PHE A 103 -4.26 -6.85 -11.36
CA PHE A 103 -4.69 -5.52 -10.93
C PHE A 103 -4.21 -4.47 -11.92
N SER A 104 -5.05 -3.50 -12.21
CA SER A 104 -4.68 -2.34 -13.02
C SER A 104 -3.85 -1.33 -12.20
N LEU A 105 -3.97 -1.38 -10.86
CA LEU A 105 -3.18 -0.55 -9.97
C LEU A 105 -2.81 -1.31 -8.70
N TRP A 106 -1.50 -1.26 -8.39
CA TRP A 106 -0.90 -1.68 -7.13
C TRP A 106 -0.56 -0.45 -6.32
N HIS A 107 -1.13 -0.31 -5.14
CA HIS A 107 -0.83 0.77 -4.21
C HIS A 107 -0.13 0.21 -2.97
N ASP A 108 0.94 0.86 -2.57
CA ASP A 108 1.70 0.63 -1.34
C ASP A 108 2.10 1.96 -0.74
N ARG A 109 1.60 2.25 0.43
CA ARG A 109 2.06 3.40 1.21
C ARG A 109 2.69 2.92 2.51
N ALA A 110 4.04 2.96 2.55
CA ALA A 110 4.83 2.66 3.74
C ALA A 110 4.86 1.16 4.15
N VAL A 111 4.85 0.23 3.18
CA VAL A 111 5.11 -1.20 3.44
C VAL A 111 6.48 -1.60 2.93
N PHE A 112 6.81 -1.26 1.67
CA PHE A 112 8.05 -1.69 1.03
C PHE A 112 9.30 -1.29 1.82
N HIS A 113 9.28 -0.17 2.50
CA HIS A 113 10.42 0.32 3.28
C HIS A 113 10.74 -0.53 4.54
N PHE A 114 9.83 -1.40 4.99
CA PHE A 114 10.10 -2.34 6.08
C PHE A 114 10.85 -3.60 5.62
N LEU A 115 10.90 -3.85 4.31
CA LEU A 115 11.57 -5.02 3.74
C LEU A 115 13.07 -4.74 3.65
N ARG A 116 13.82 -5.21 4.64
CA ARG A 116 15.26 -4.91 4.77
C ARG A 116 16.15 -5.91 4.05
N GLU A 117 15.70 -7.15 3.92
CA GLU A 117 16.42 -8.23 3.30
C GLU A 117 16.15 -8.28 1.80
N GLU A 118 17.19 -8.48 0.98
CA GLU A 118 17.05 -8.58 -0.49
C GLU A 118 16.01 -9.64 -0.91
N ARG A 119 15.98 -10.77 -0.22
CA ARG A 119 15.01 -11.84 -0.49
C ARG A 119 13.56 -11.38 -0.29
N GLU A 120 13.31 -10.51 0.70
CA GLU A 120 11.98 -9.96 0.97
C GLU A 120 11.57 -8.95 -0.11
N GLN A 121 12.51 -8.07 -0.48
CA GLN A 121 12.31 -7.11 -1.58
C GLN A 121 12.08 -7.82 -2.91
N LEU A 122 12.84 -8.88 -3.19
CA LEU A 122 12.66 -9.71 -4.38
C LEU A 122 11.30 -10.41 -4.38
N GLN A 123 10.89 -10.98 -3.23
CA GLN A 123 9.58 -11.62 -3.13
C GLN A 123 8.43 -10.62 -3.30
N TYR A 124 8.53 -9.44 -2.70
CA TYR A 124 7.58 -8.35 -2.91
C TYR A 124 7.48 -7.96 -4.39
N LYS A 125 8.62 -7.73 -5.04
CA LYS A 125 8.69 -7.43 -6.48
C LYS A 125 8.04 -8.54 -7.32
N ASN A 126 8.34 -9.80 -7.03
CA ASN A 126 7.72 -10.94 -7.73
C ASN A 126 6.19 -10.95 -7.53
N ASN A 127 5.71 -10.69 -6.32
CA ASN A 127 4.28 -10.58 -6.05
C ASN A 127 3.63 -9.45 -6.86
N LEU A 128 4.27 -8.27 -6.89
CA LEU A 128 3.80 -7.15 -7.70
C LEU A 128 3.72 -7.54 -9.19
N LEU A 129 4.81 -8.02 -9.77
CA LEU A 129 4.88 -8.35 -11.20
C LEU A 129 3.93 -9.49 -11.60
N ASN A 130 3.74 -10.47 -10.71
CA ASN A 130 2.82 -11.58 -10.93
C ASN A 130 1.34 -11.18 -10.83
N ASN A 131 1.03 -10.06 -10.18
CA ASN A 131 -0.35 -9.65 -9.91
C ASN A 131 -0.74 -8.31 -10.55
N ILE A 132 0.19 -7.60 -11.22
CA ILE A 132 -0.13 -6.38 -11.97
C ILE A 132 -0.36 -6.68 -13.45
N GLU A 133 -1.22 -5.91 -14.12
CA GLU A 133 -1.40 -5.95 -15.57
C GLU A 133 -0.15 -5.42 -16.29
N LYS A 134 0.05 -5.77 -17.57
CA LYS A 134 1.20 -5.28 -18.37
C LYS A 134 1.26 -3.75 -18.47
N THR A 135 0.10 -3.10 -18.50
CA THR A 135 -0.05 -1.64 -18.51
C THR A 135 -0.46 -1.08 -17.16
N GLY A 136 -0.34 -1.89 -16.11
CA GLY A 136 -0.74 -1.52 -14.77
C GLY A 136 0.21 -0.50 -14.15
N ILE A 137 -0.28 0.24 -13.16
CA ILE A 137 0.44 1.30 -12.45
C ILE A 137 0.76 0.83 -11.03
N ALA A 138 2.02 0.95 -10.63
CA ALA A 138 2.43 0.80 -9.25
C ALA A 138 2.65 2.17 -8.60
N VAL A 139 1.97 2.44 -7.51
CA VAL A 139 2.18 3.60 -6.64
C VAL A 139 2.84 3.09 -5.37
N ILE A 140 4.11 3.40 -5.17
CA ILE A 140 4.89 2.93 -4.02
C ILE A 140 5.45 4.15 -3.28
N SER A 141 5.09 4.29 -2.00
CA SER A 141 5.56 5.37 -1.14
C SER A 141 6.45 4.83 -0.02
N THR A 142 7.63 5.43 0.12
CA THR A 142 8.66 5.04 1.10
C THR A 142 9.23 6.27 1.79
N PHE A 143 9.96 6.08 2.89
CA PHE A 143 10.76 7.19 3.42
C PHE A 143 11.90 7.55 2.47
N SER A 144 12.11 8.87 2.31
CA SER A 144 13.27 9.42 1.59
C SER A 144 14.57 9.16 2.35
N ILE A 145 15.72 9.35 1.67
CA ILE A 145 17.05 9.21 2.31
C ILE A 145 17.26 10.18 3.47
N ASP A 146 16.54 11.29 3.48
CA ASP A 146 16.58 12.32 4.54
C ASP A 146 15.51 12.09 5.62
N GLY A 147 14.65 11.10 5.44
CA GLY A 147 13.58 10.74 6.37
C GLY A 147 14.07 9.96 7.59
N PRO A 148 13.15 9.59 8.48
CA PRO A 148 13.46 8.82 9.68
C PRO A 148 14.08 7.45 9.36
N ILE A 149 14.97 6.97 10.24
CA ILE A 149 15.56 5.61 10.13
C ILE A 149 14.68 4.53 10.74
N LYS A 150 13.64 4.93 11.46
CA LYS A 150 12.67 4.03 12.11
C LYS A 150 11.25 4.49 11.86
N CYS A 151 10.33 3.52 11.77
CA CYS A 151 8.89 3.72 11.77
C CYS A 151 8.27 2.68 12.70
N SER A 152 7.37 3.09 13.59
CA SER A 152 6.71 2.19 14.56
C SER A 152 7.68 1.34 15.41
N GLY A 153 8.83 1.90 15.74
CA GLY A 153 9.88 1.18 16.48
C GLY A 153 10.74 0.24 15.63
N LEU A 154 10.38 -0.01 14.37
CA LEU A 154 11.13 -0.85 13.45
C LEU A 154 12.07 -0.01 12.58
N GLU A 155 13.24 -0.55 12.28
CA GLU A 155 14.16 0.03 11.30
C GLU A 155 13.59 -0.10 9.89
N VAL A 156 13.82 0.92 9.08
CA VAL A 156 13.34 0.97 7.68
C VAL A 156 14.48 1.25 6.69
N VAL A 157 14.29 0.80 5.48
CA VAL A 157 15.13 1.19 4.35
C VAL A 157 14.63 2.52 3.81
N ARG A 158 15.56 3.47 3.63
CA ARG A 158 15.27 4.78 3.05
C ARG A 158 15.67 4.80 1.59
N TYR A 159 14.80 5.35 0.77
CA TYR A 159 14.93 5.30 -0.68
C TYR A 159 15.11 6.68 -1.30
N ASN A 160 15.86 6.71 -2.38
CA ASN A 160 15.82 7.74 -3.41
C ASN A 160 15.46 7.06 -4.74
N GLU A 161 15.35 7.86 -5.79
CA GLU A 161 15.03 7.37 -7.12
C GLU A 161 15.98 6.25 -7.59
N GLY A 162 17.30 6.44 -7.41
CA GLY A 162 18.30 5.44 -7.81
C GLY A 162 18.10 4.08 -7.13
N LYS A 163 17.84 4.07 -5.83
CA LYS A 163 17.58 2.81 -5.08
C LYS A 163 16.27 2.15 -5.52
N ILE A 164 15.23 2.92 -5.80
CA ILE A 164 13.97 2.36 -6.32
C ILE A 164 14.20 1.74 -7.70
N LEU A 165 14.94 2.42 -8.58
CA LEU A 165 15.27 1.91 -9.91
C LEU A 165 16.18 0.67 -9.86
N GLN A 166 17.07 0.54 -8.86
CA GLN A 166 17.85 -0.68 -8.66
C GLN A 166 16.96 -1.90 -8.42
N VAL A 167 15.86 -1.72 -7.68
CA VAL A 167 14.93 -2.82 -7.38
C VAL A 167 13.99 -3.10 -8.55
N PHE A 168 13.37 -2.08 -9.12
CA PHE A 168 12.23 -2.22 -10.04
C PHE A 168 12.55 -1.86 -11.49
N GLY A 169 13.64 -1.12 -11.75
CA GLY A 169 13.86 -0.42 -13.03
C GLY A 169 14.10 -1.29 -14.26
N LYS A 170 14.26 -2.62 -14.09
CA LYS A 170 14.34 -3.54 -15.23
C LYS A 170 12.96 -3.90 -15.78
N GLU A 171 11.95 -3.93 -14.90
CA GLU A 171 10.60 -4.40 -15.22
C GLU A 171 9.57 -3.27 -15.22
N LEU A 172 9.83 -2.18 -14.46
CA LEU A 172 8.93 -1.03 -14.32
C LEU A 172 9.64 0.25 -14.72
N ALA A 173 8.97 1.08 -15.50
CA ALA A 173 9.44 2.43 -15.82
C ALA A 173 8.96 3.43 -14.76
N LEU A 174 9.84 4.31 -14.28
CA LEU A 174 9.44 5.42 -13.42
C LEU A 174 8.70 6.47 -14.27
N ILE A 175 7.45 6.74 -13.90
CA ILE A 175 6.60 7.72 -14.59
C ILE A 175 6.62 9.06 -13.87
N GLU A 176 6.56 9.05 -12.55
CA GLU A 176 6.46 10.26 -11.73
C GLU A 176 7.06 10.03 -10.35
N LYS A 177 7.63 11.08 -9.78
CA LYS A 177 8.11 11.14 -8.40
C LYS A 177 7.53 12.36 -7.70
N ILE A 178 7.00 12.16 -6.49
CA ILE A 178 6.47 13.21 -5.62
C ILE A 178 7.18 13.11 -4.28
N ASN A 179 7.59 14.26 -3.72
CA ASN A 179 8.04 14.34 -2.34
C ASN A 179 6.88 14.86 -1.48
N GLU A 180 6.56 14.11 -0.44
CA GLU A 180 5.53 14.45 0.53
C GLU A 180 6.18 14.70 1.89
N MET A 181 5.81 15.81 2.51
CA MET A 181 6.12 16.06 3.94
C MET A 181 4.96 15.49 4.76
N HIS A 182 5.28 14.55 5.62
CA HIS A 182 4.31 13.99 6.56
C HIS A 182 4.57 14.59 7.93
N PHE A 183 3.57 15.27 8.50
CA PHE A 183 3.63 15.95 9.79
C PHE A 183 2.83 15.20 10.84
#